data_06c644c72f4e0d2727ede648bc4d76b7
#
_entry.id   06c644c72f4e0d2727ede648bc4d76b7
#
_cell.length_a   1.000
_cell.length_b   1.000
_cell.length_c   1.000
_cell.angle_alpha   90.00
_cell.angle_beta   90.00
_cell.angle_gamma   90.00
#
_symmetry.space_group_name_H-M   'P 1'
#
loop_
_entity.id
_entity.type
_entity.pdbx_description
1 polymer ?
#
loop_
_entity_poly.entity_id
_entity_poly.type
_entity_poly.pdbx_seq_one_letter_code
_entity_poly.pdbx_strand_id
1 'polypeptide(L)'
;MFRGNHPTRVDEKGRLKVPAEFKRVIDEKYNAQFYITSLDGKVGQVYPFEEWERIEQKLAALPTFNPTKKKFLSTTGYWGQVVEMDGQGRLLIPQLLRDSAQIKGEVAVLGNLTYLEVRNLEAFRREIEEHPFTPDDEKTLDDLGI
;
A
#
# COMPACT_ATOMS: atom_id res chain seq x y z
N MET A 1 -12.15 2.30 8.10
CA MET A 1 -10.78 1.80 7.88
C MET A 1 -10.77 0.66 6.87
N PHE A 2 -9.66 0.51 6.17
CA PHE A 2 -9.52 -0.56 5.19
C PHE A 2 -9.18 -1.89 5.89
N ARG A 3 -9.90 -2.95 5.56
CA ARG A 3 -9.64 -4.28 6.10
C ARG A 3 -10.01 -5.38 5.12
N GLY A 4 -9.28 -6.49 5.21
CA GLY A 4 -9.55 -7.69 4.41
C GLY A 4 -8.80 -7.72 3.09
N ASN A 5 -8.86 -8.86 2.44
CA ASN A 5 -8.24 -9.10 1.14
C ASN A 5 -9.32 -9.15 0.05
N HIS A 6 -9.21 -8.27 -0.93
CA HIS A 6 -10.14 -8.20 -2.06
C HIS A 6 -9.34 -8.25 -3.36
N PRO A 7 -9.13 -9.44 -3.92
CA PRO A 7 -8.42 -9.57 -5.19
C PRO A 7 -9.09 -8.79 -6.31
N THR A 8 -8.28 -8.26 -7.21
CA THR A 8 -8.76 -7.52 -8.38
C THR A 8 -7.76 -7.68 -9.53
N ARG A 9 -7.90 -6.87 -10.56
CA ARG A 9 -7.06 -6.95 -11.74
C ARG A 9 -6.39 -5.62 -12.04
N VAL A 10 -5.20 -5.73 -12.61
CA VAL A 10 -4.49 -4.61 -13.23
C VAL A 10 -4.55 -4.83 -14.74
N ASP A 11 -5.03 -3.84 -15.50
CA ASP A 11 -5.16 -3.95 -16.94
C ASP A 11 -3.80 -3.79 -17.65
N GLU A 12 -3.79 -3.96 -18.97
CA GLU A 12 -2.58 -3.87 -19.79
C GLU A 12 -1.89 -2.51 -19.71
N LYS A 13 -2.65 -1.46 -19.38
CA LYS A 13 -2.12 -0.10 -19.24
C LYS A 13 -1.63 0.19 -17.82
N GLY A 14 -1.73 -0.79 -16.92
CA GLY A 14 -1.26 -0.65 -15.55
C GLY A 14 -2.26 -0.04 -14.60
N ARG A 15 -3.54 -0.02 -14.94
CA ARG A 15 -4.59 0.56 -14.09
C ARG A 15 -5.19 -0.51 -13.20
N LEU A 16 -5.14 -0.26 -11.90
CA LEU A 16 -5.72 -1.11 -10.86
C LEU A 16 -7.18 -0.74 -10.67
N LYS A 17 -8.08 -1.69 -10.78
CA LYS A 17 -9.47 -1.50 -10.39
C LYS A 17 -9.56 -1.58 -8.87
N VAL A 18 -9.93 -0.49 -8.23
CA VAL A 18 -10.10 -0.47 -6.77
C VAL A 18 -11.34 -1.29 -6.39
N PRO A 19 -11.20 -2.29 -5.51
CA PRO A 19 -12.36 -3.07 -5.06
C PRO A 19 -13.46 -2.20 -4.45
N ALA A 20 -14.71 -2.58 -4.68
CA ALA A 20 -15.88 -1.79 -4.29
C ALA A 20 -15.92 -1.47 -2.80
N GLU A 21 -15.53 -2.42 -1.94
CA GLU A 21 -15.51 -2.22 -0.50
C GLU A 21 -14.55 -1.11 -0.09
N PHE A 22 -13.37 -1.08 -0.72
CA PHE A 22 -12.38 -0.04 -0.45
C PHE A 22 -12.79 1.29 -1.08
N LYS A 23 -13.39 1.26 -2.27
CA LYS A 23 -13.87 2.48 -2.91
C LYS A 23 -14.92 3.18 -2.06
N ARG A 24 -15.77 2.42 -1.38
CA ARG A 24 -16.77 2.98 -0.47
C ARG A 24 -16.11 3.77 0.66
N VAL A 25 -15.08 3.23 1.28
CA VAL A 25 -14.32 3.92 2.34
C VAL A 25 -13.66 5.19 1.79
N ILE A 26 -13.09 5.10 0.59
CA ILE A 26 -12.44 6.24 -0.06
C ILE A 26 -13.47 7.36 -0.30
N ASP A 27 -14.61 7.03 -0.87
CA ASP A 27 -15.63 8.02 -1.20
C ASP A 27 -16.20 8.70 0.06
N GLU A 28 -16.25 7.98 1.18
CA GLU A 28 -16.77 8.52 2.44
C GLU A 28 -15.76 9.39 3.20
N LYS A 29 -14.46 9.06 3.13
CA LYS A 29 -13.45 9.63 4.03
C LYS A 29 -12.36 10.44 3.35
N TYR A 30 -12.13 10.20 2.07
CA TYR A 30 -10.96 10.72 1.35
C TYR A 30 -11.39 11.36 0.03
N ASN A 31 -10.46 11.97 -0.66
CA ASN A 31 -10.68 12.45 -2.02
C ASN A 31 -10.01 11.50 -3.03
N ALA A 32 -9.87 11.93 -4.27
CA ALA A 32 -9.41 11.06 -5.35
C ALA A 32 -7.88 10.98 -5.48
N GLN A 33 -7.12 11.68 -4.64
CA GLN A 33 -5.66 11.69 -4.71
C GLN A 33 -5.04 10.65 -3.80
N PHE A 34 -3.97 10.02 -4.31
CA PHE A 34 -3.25 8.95 -3.63
C PHE A 34 -1.75 9.14 -3.81
N TYR A 35 -0.98 8.67 -2.84
CA TYR A 35 0.44 8.46 -3.01
C TYR A 35 0.69 6.96 -3.10
N ILE A 36 1.21 6.51 -4.24
CA ILE A 36 1.51 5.09 -4.47
C ILE A 36 3.01 4.93 -4.42
N THR A 37 3.50 4.05 -3.55
CA THR A 37 4.91 3.87 -3.30
C THR A 37 5.25 2.44 -2.87
N SER A 38 6.48 2.22 -2.41
CA SER A 38 6.93 0.95 -1.86
C SER A 38 8.15 1.17 -0.97
N LEU A 39 8.36 0.26 -0.03
CA LEU A 39 9.58 0.25 0.79
C LEU A 39 10.63 -0.71 0.24
N ASP A 40 10.22 -1.74 -0.50
CA ASP A 40 11.10 -2.84 -0.93
C ASP A 40 11.01 -3.17 -2.42
N GLY A 41 10.11 -2.51 -3.15
CA GLY A 41 9.85 -2.80 -4.55
C GLY A 41 9.11 -4.11 -4.79
N LYS A 42 8.61 -4.77 -3.74
CA LYS A 42 7.87 -6.04 -3.84
C LYS A 42 6.40 -5.87 -3.47
N VAL A 43 6.10 -4.93 -2.60
CA VAL A 43 4.76 -4.63 -2.13
C VAL A 43 4.44 -3.20 -2.48
N GLY A 44 3.38 -2.99 -3.24
CA GLY A 44 2.86 -1.65 -3.51
C GLY A 44 2.06 -1.14 -2.32
N GLN A 45 2.30 0.09 -1.90
CA GLN A 45 1.54 0.76 -0.85
C GLN A 45 0.74 1.89 -1.48
N VAL A 46 -0.56 1.87 -1.27
CA VAL A 46 -1.50 2.86 -1.84
C VAL A 46 -2.09 3.64 -0.68
N TYR A 47 -1.61 4.86 -0.50
CA TYR A 47 -2.07 5.74 0.57
C TYR A 47 -3.06 6.76 0.04
N PRO A 48 -4.23 6.92 0.66
CA PRO A 48 -4.97 8.16 0.50
C PRO A 48 -4.03 9.33 0.80
N PHE A 49 -4.08 10.38 -0.02
CA PHE A 49 -3.07 11.44 0.10
C PHE A 49 -3.09 12.08 1.50
N GLU A 50 -4.26 12.21 2.12
CA GLU A 50 -4.38 12.75 3.48
C GLU A 50 -3.62 11.89 4.50
N GLU A 51 -3.62 10.57 4.33
CA GLU A 51 -2.88 9.67 5.22
C GLU A 51 -1.37 9.75 4.98
N TRP A 52 -0.96 9.92 3.73
CA TRP A 52 0.44 10.14 3.41
C TRP A 52 0.96 11.46 4.00
N GLU A 53 0.15 12.51 3.93
CA GLU A 53 0.50 13.80 4.53
C GLU A 53 0.72 13.70 6.05
N ARG A 54 -0.02 12.83 6.74
CA ARG A 54 0.19 12.58 8.17
C ARG A 54 1.56 11.96 8.43
N ILE A 55 2.01 11.06 7.56
CA ILE A 55 3.36 10.50 7.63
C ILE A 55 4.40 11.59 7.41
N GLU A 56 4.19 12.42 6.39
CA GLU A 56 5.09 13.55 6.10
C GLU A 56 5.20 14.52 7.27
N GLN A 57 4.09 14.82 7.94
CA GLN A 57 4.09 15.68 9.13
C GLN A 57 4.91 15.07 10.27
N LYS A 58 4.81 13.76 10.48
CA LYS A 58 5.62 13.08 11.49
C LYS A 58 7.10 13.09 11.13
N LEU A 59 7.42 12.91 9.86
CA LEU A 59 8.81 12.99 9.38
C LEU A 59 9.37 14.39 9.53
N ALA A 60 8.57 15.41 9.32
CA ALA A 60 9.00 16.80 9.47
C ALA A 60 9.47 17.14 10.89
N ALA A 61 9.01 16.39 11.90
CA ALA A 61 9.43 16.55 13.28
C ALA A 61 10.86 16.04 13.54
N LEU A 62 11.41 15.21 12.64
CA LEU A 62 12.77 14.74 12.73
C LEU A 62 13.75 15.75 12.10
N PRO A 63 15.01 15.83 12.61
CA PRO A 63 16.02 16.70 12.00
C PRO A 63 16.22 16.37 10.51
N THR A 64 16.50 17.42 9.72
CA THR A 64 16.70 17.31 8.27
C THR A 64 17.76 16.27 7.87
N PHE A 65 18.84 16.16 8.67
CA PHE A 65 19.94 15.25 8.38
C PHE A 65 19.82 13.91 9.09
N ASN A 66 18.67 13.59 9.70
CA ASN A 66 18.45 12.28 10.28
C ASN A 66 18.59 11.21 9.19
N PRO A 67 19.52 10.22 9.33
CA PRO A 67 19.79 9.24 8.27
C PRO A 67 18.56 8.38 7.91
N THR A 68 17.76 8.00 8.89
CA THR A 68 16.57 7.19 8.69
C THR A 68 15.51 7.96 7.92
N LYS A 69 15.28 9.23 8.29
CA LYS A 69 14.38 10.11 7.55
C LYS A 69 14.78 10.23 6.10
N LYS A 70 16.07 10.50 5.86
CA LYS A 70 16.59 10.67 4.49
C LYS A 70 16.44 9.38 3.69
N LYS A 71 16.77 8.24 4.28
CA LYS A 71 16.62 6.94 3.63
C LYS A 71 15.17 6.63 3.30
N PHE A 72 14.25 6.89 4.23
CA PHE A 72 12.82 6.69 4.01
C PHE A 72 12.31 7.54 2.84
N LEU A 73 12.65 8.84 2.83
CA LEU A 73 12.22 9.74 1.76
C LEU A 73 12.81 9.36 0.41
N SER A 74 14.08 8.94 0.38
CA SER A 74 14.72 8.49 -0.86
C SER A 74 14.08 7.21 -1.39
N THR A 75 13.82 6.25 -0.52
CA THR A 75 13.21 4.97 -0.90
C THR A 75 11.78 5.16 -1.39
N THR A 76 10.97 5.87 -0.61
CA THR A 76 9.56 6.09 -0.99
C THR A 76 9.43 7.05 -2.15
N GLY A 77 10.40 7.94 -2.36
CA GLY A 77 10.45 8.80 -3.53
C GLY A 77 10.82 8.04 -4.80
N TYR A 78 11.75 7.09 -4.70
CA TYR A 78 12.18 6.27 -5.84
C TYR A 78 11.00 5.52 -6.47
N TRP A 79 10.16 4.90 -5.65
CA TRP A 79 8.99 4.14 -6.11
C TRP A 79 7.74 4.98 -6.28
N GLY A 80 7.72 6.19 -5.73
CA GLY A 80 6.50 6.93 -5.44
C GLY A 80 6.03 7.87 -6.53
N GLN A 81 4.71 7.98 -6.64
CA GLN A 81 4.05 9.02 -7.46
C GLN A 81 2.71 9.38 -6.84
N VAL A 82 2.34 10.65 -6.99
CA VAL A 82 0.98 11.11 -6.71
C VAL A 82 0.12 10.68 -7.90
N VAL A 83 -0.97 9.98 -7.61
CA VAL A 83 -1.87 9.44 -8.63
C VAL A 83 -3.30 9.82 -8.27
N GLU A 84 -4.09 10.22 -9.27
CA GLU A 84 -5.50 10.51 -9.09
C GLU A 84 -6.34 9.34 -9.59
N MET A 85 -7.32 8.93 -8.79
CA MET A 85 -8.28 7.90 -9.19
C MET A 85 -9.17 8.43 -10.31
N ASP A 86 -9.32 7.65 -11.37
CA ASP A 86 -10.16 8.07 -12.51
C ASP A 86 -11.66 7.89 -12.22
N GLY A 87 -12.50 8.36 -13.14
CA GLY A 87 -13.95 8.29 -12.99
C GLY A 87 -14.52 6.88 -12.94
N GLN A 88 -13.74 5.87 -13.26
CA GLN A 88 -14.13 4.45 -13.22
C GLN A 88 -13.56 3.72 -12.00
N GLY A 89 -12.98 4.45 -11.06
CA GLY A 89 -12.42 3.86 -9.83
C GLY A 89 -11.11 3.12 -10.06
N ARG A 90 -10.28 3.58 -10.99
CA ARG A 90 -8.99 2.94 -11.31
C ARG A 90 -7.84 3.85 -10.94
N LEU A 91 -6.74 3.22 -10.50
CA LEU A 91 -5.49 3.89 -10.14
C LEU A 91 -4.37 3.38 -11.06
N LEU A 92 -3.66 4.30 -11.71
CA LEU A 92 -2.50 3.94 -12.52
C LEU A 92 -1.32 3.65 -11.59
N ILE A 93 -0.91 2.39 -11.52
CA ILE A 93 0.26 2.00 -10.73
C ILE A 93 1.53 2.40 -11.50
N PRO A 94 2.50 3.08 -10.88
CA PRO A 94 3.73 3.47 -11.57
C PRO A 94 4.44 2.27 -12.20
N GLN A 95 4.90 2.42 -13.44
CA GLN A 95 5.49 1.33 -14.21
C GLN A 95 6.69 0.71 -13.51
N LEU A 96 7.57 1.52 -12.93
CA LEU A 96 8.73 1.01 -12.22
C LEU A 96 8.32 0.03 -11.11
N LEU A 97 7.30 0.38 -10.34
CA LEU A 97 6.78 -0.45 -9.27
C LEU A 97 6.07 -1.70 -9.83
N ARG A 98 5.27 -1.54 -10.88
CA ARG A 98 4.59 -2.68 -11.52
C ARG A 98 5.57 -3.75 -11.96
N ASP A 99 6.66 -3.33 -12.59
CA ASP A 99 7.68 -4.25 -13.10
C ASP A 99 8.42 -4.94 -11.95
N SER A 100 8.84 -4.16 -10.95
CA SER A 100 9.57 -4.70 -9.81
C SER A 100 8.74 -5.66 -8.96
N ALA A 101 7.50 -5.28 -8.66
CA ALA A 101 6.61 -6.04 -7.77
C ALA A 101 5.76 -7.07 -8.51
N GLN A 102 5.87 -7.17 -9.83
CA GLN A 102 5.03 -8.05 -10.65
C GLN A 102 3.54 -7.78 -10.42
N ILE A 103 3.19 -6.51 -10.33
CA ILE A 103 1.81 -6.05 -10.18
C ILE A 103 1.19 -5.96 -11.57
N LYS A 104 0.66 -7.06 -12.03
CA LYS A 104 0.01 -7.19 -13.33
C LYS A 104 -0.97 -8.35 -13.31
N GLY A 105 -2.04 -8.26 -14.11
CA GLY A 105 -3.07 -9.28 -14.12
C GLY A 105 -3.79 -9.33 -12.77
N GLU A 106 -3.91 -10.51 -12.20
CA GLU A 106 -4.58 -10.69 -10.91
C GLU A 106 -3.65 -10.34 -9.75
N VAL A 107 -4.14 -9.49 -8.85
CA VAL A 107 -3.39 -9.02 -7.69
C VAL A 107 -4.25 -9.12 -6.44
N ALA A 108 -3.60 -9.21 -5.28
CA ALA A 108 -4.26 -9.05 -4.00
C ALA A 108 -4.25 -7.57 -3.63
N VAL A 109 -5.38 -7.07 -3.16
CA VAL A 109 -5.49 -5.74 -2.55
C VAL A 109 -5.89 -5.93 -1.11
N LEU A 110 -4.98 -5.60 -0.20
CA LEU A 110 -5.13 -5.87 1.23
C LEU A 110 -5.37 -4.57 1.97
N GLY A 111 -6.43 -4.55 2.78
CA GLY A 111 -6.67 -3.43 3.68
C GLY A 111 -5.69 -3.44 4.85
N ASN A 112 -5.00 -2.34 5.06
CA ASN A 112 -4.03 -2.20 6.14
C ASN A 112 -4.36 -0.95 6.97
N LEU A 113 -5.59 -0.89 7.44
CA LEU A 113 -6.21 0.15 8.24
C LEU A 113 -6.28 1.51 7.53
N THR A 114 -5.18 2.24 7.40
CA THR A 114 -5.16 3.58 6.81
C THR A 114 -4.70 3.61 5.36
N TYR A 115 -4.25 2.48 4.83
CA TYR A 115 -3.79 2.39 3.45
C TYR A 115 -4.04 1.00 2.89
N LEU A 116 -3.76 0.82 1.61
CA LEU A 116 -3.90 -0.47 0.93
C LEU A 116 -2.54 -0.99 0.52
N GLU A 117 -2.37 -2.31 0.58
CA GLU A 117 -1.24 -2.98 -0.04
C GLU A 117 -1.70 -3.67 -1.32
N VAL A 118 -0.90 -3.55 -2.36
CA VAL A 118 -1.12 -4.25 -3.63
C VAL A 118 0.03 -5.21 -3.84
N ARG A 119 -0.29 -6.48 -4.01
CA ARG A 119 0.71 -7.54 -4.10
C ARG A 119 0.39 -8.48 -5.25
N ASN A 120 1.43 -9.03 -5.87
CA ASN A 120 1.24 -10.19 -6.74
C ASN A 120 0.52 -11.28 -5.95
N LEU A 121 -0.58 -11.79 -6.48
CA LEU A 121 -1.45 -12.71 -5.73
C LEU A 121 -0.72 -14.00 -5.34
N GLU A 122 0.02 -14.60 -6.27
CA GLU A 122 0.75 -15.84 -6.01
C GLU A 122 1.89 -15.65 -5.00
N ALA A 123 2.64 -14.55 -5.12
CA ALA A 123 3.71 -14.24 -4.18
C ALA A 123 3.18 -14.00 -2.77
N PHE A 124 2.02 -13.34 -2.65
CA PHE A 124 1.39 -13.09 -1.37
C PHE A 124 0.93 -14.39 -0.72
N ARG A 125 0.30 -15.27 -1.50
CA ARG A 125 -0.15 -16.58 -1.01
C ARG A 125 1.03 -17.38 -0.45
N ARG A 126 2.16 -17.41 -1.18
CA ARG A 126 3.37 -18.12 -0.72
C ARG A 126 3.92 -17.53 0.57
N GLU A 127 3.93 -16.21 0.69
CA GLU A 127 4.42 -15.54 1.90
C GLU A 127 3.59 -15.93 3.13
N ILE A 128 2.27 -15.94 3.01
CA ILE A 128 1.38 -16.35 4.10
C ILE A 128 1.62 -17.81 4.50
N GLU A 129 1.82 -18.70 3.52
CA GLU A 129 2.06 -20.12 3.78
C GLU A 129 3.44 -20.39 4.40
N GLU A 130 4.47 -19.65 3.95
CA GLU A 130 5.86 -19.84 4.40
C GLU A 130 6.17 -19.13 5.71
N HIS A 131 5.38 -18.14 6.09
CA HIS A 131 5.58 -17.35 7.31
C HIS A 131 4.31 -17.35 8.17
N PRO A 132 3.93 -18.51 8.72
CA PRO A 132 2.73 -18.61 9.57
C PRO A 132 2.96 -17.86 10.88
N PHE A 133 1.84 -17.55 11.53
CA PHE A 133 1.87 -16.90 12.84
C PHE A 133 2.58 -17.80 13.85
N THR A 134 3.53 -17.24 14.62
CA THR A 134 4.36 -17.99 15.58
C THR A 134 3.90 -17.75 17.02
N PRO A 135 4.33 -18.63 17.97
CA PRO A 135 4.09 -18.33 19.40
C PRO A 135 4.66 -17.00 19.88
N ASP A 136 5.81 -16.57 19.33
CA ASP A 136 6.38 -15.27 19.67
C ASP A 136 5.50 -14.12 19.16
N ASP A 137 4.91 -14.28 17.98
CA ASP A 137 3.96 -13.30 17.44
C ASP A 137 2.71 -13.21 18.36
N GLU A 138 2.18 -14.34 18.78
CA GLU A 138 1.03 -14.39 19.70
C GLU A 138 1.36 -13.68 21.02
N LYS A 139 2.54 -13.91 21.56
CA LYS A 139 2.98 -13.29 22.81
C LYS A 139 3.02 -11.76 22.70
N THR A 140 3.47 -11.25 21.55
CA THR A 140 3.48 -9.80 21.30
C THR A 140 2.06 -9.24 21.35
N LEU A 141 1.08 -9.98 20.82
CA LEU A 141 -0.31 -9.54 20.81
C LEU A 141 -1.00 -9.70 22.18
N ASP A 142 -0.57 -10.66 22.99
CA ASP A 142 -1.10 -10.85 24.34
C ASP A 142 -0.97 -9.58 25.17
N ASP A 143 0.12 -8.83 25.01
CA ASP A 143 0.36 -7.56 25.70
C ASP A 143 -0.68 -6.50 25.32
N LEU A 144 -1.35 -6.66 24.19
CA LEU A 144 -2.41 -5.77 23.71
C LEU A 144 -3.81 -6.30 24.03
N GLY A 145 -3.91 -7.48 24.64
CA GLY A 145 -5.18 -8.11 24.97
C GLY A 145 -5.85 -8.78 23.79
N ILE A 146 -5.10 -9.11 22.74
CA ILE A 146 -5.64 -9.76 21.54
C ILE A 146 -5.56 -11.28 21.60
#